data_4c075a255a5149567ead5f03f62c61e8
#
_entry.id   4c075a255a5149567ead5f03f62c61e8
#
_cell.length_a   1.000
_cell.length_b   1.000
_cell.length_c   1.000
_cell.angle_alpha   90.00
_cell.angle_beta   90.00
_cell.angle_gamma   90.00
#
_symmetry.space_group_name_H-M   'P 1'
#
loop_
_entity.id
_entity.type
_entity.pdbx_description
1 polymer ?
#
loop_
_entity_poly.entity_id
_entity_poly.type
_entity_poly.pdbx_seq_one_letter_code
_entity_poly.pdbx_strand_id
1 'polypeptide(L)'
;MATTTQPINLFEFEDAAKELLPKQEYDYIAGGATDEISVDRNRRAYASWAFRPRVLRDVSKLDLSTTVLGSRVELPVLIAPCGGHKRAHPEGELATYRAAASCGTVLAVSANANTSFEDLAKAANGSLWVQLYPFRDKAMTQDWLDRAKANGYKAIVVTLDSQWPPKRERNIRNRYQRTRGANYPAGGEHPDAPRPAGSGAGSDPAATWKDLEWIKAATSLPVVAKGVMTGEDVELCAEVGADGVIVSNHGGRHLDNTLATVEVLSEAVAAAKGKMEVLLDGGIRRGAVVVKAIALGANAVFIGRPLFWGLAVGGEQGVVRVLNLLREEIEITMAKCGRPSISSIDSSAIVKAPAL
;
A
#
# COMPACT_ATOMS: atom_id res chain seq x y z
N MET A 1 7.24 19.40 -31.58
CA MET A 1 6.62 18.41 -30.66
C MET A 1 7.78 17.65 -30.03
N ALA A 2 8.05 17.86 -28.73
CA ALA A 2 9.06 17.08 -28.04
C ALA A 2 8.58 15.63 -28.01
N THR A 3 9.38 14.72 -28.54
CA THR A 3 9.21 13.28 -28.34
C THR A 3 9.37 13.03 -26.85
N THR A 4 8.25 13.01 -26.11
CA THR A 4 8.25 12.55 -24.72
C THR A 4 8.64 11.09 -24.75
N THR A 5 9.92 10.82 -24.50
CA THR A 5 10.41 9.45 -24.30
C THR A 5 9.58 8.86 -23.15
N GLN A 6 9.04 7.68 -23.41
CA GLN A 6 8.22 6.97 -22.40
C GLN A 6 9.07 6.76 -21.13
N PRO A 7 8.54 7.04 -19.92
CA PRO A 7 9.30 6.87 -18.68
C PRO A 7 9.86 5.45 -18.52
N ILE A 8 11.13 5.34 -18.16
CA ILE A 8 11.85 4.06 -18.02
C ILE A 8 12.01 3.62 -16.56
N ASN A 9 11.57 4.43 -15.62
CA ASN A 9 11.57 4.13 -14.19
C ASN A 9 10.51 4.95 -13.45
N LEU A 10 10.25 4.60 -12.19
CA LEU A 10 9.19 5.22 -11.40
C LEU A 10 9.48 6.67 -10.97
N PHE A 11 10.74 7.11 -11.00
CA PHE A 11 11.08 8.52 -10.74
C PHE A 11 10.69 9.40 -11.92
N GLU A 12 10.96 8.94 -13.13
CA GLU A 12 10.52 9.65 -14.35
C GLU A 12 8.98 9.68 -14.48
N PHE A 13 8.27 8.63 -13.99
CA PHE A 13 6.81 8.68 -13.86
C PHE A 13 6.35 9.76 -12.88
N GLU A 14 7.06 9.95 -11.75
CA GLU A 14 6.77 11.02 -10.79
C GLU A 14 6.98 12.39 -11.43
N ASP A 15 8.09 12.60 -12.15
CA ASP A 15 8.39 13.85 -12.84
C ASP A 15 7.35 14.16 -13.93
N ALA A 16 7.00 13.19 -14.76
CA ALA A 16 5.97 13.36 -15.79
C ALA A 16 4.58 13.65 -15.18
N ALA A 17 4.20 12.96 -14.11
CA ALA A 17 2.94 13.20 -13.42
C ALA A 17 2.89 14.59 -12.77
N LYS A 18 4.01 15.12 -12.30
CA LYS A 18 4.11 16.48 -11.74
C LYS A 18 3.78 17.54 -12.77
N GLU A 19 4.18 17.33 -14.02
CA GLU A 19 3.87 18.27 -15.12
C GLU A 19 2.39 18.16 -15.61
N LEU A 20 1.79 16.97 -15.47
CA LEU A 20 0.44 16.69 -15.95
C LEU A 20 -0.66 17.03 -14.93
N LEU A 21 -0.39 16.82 -13.65
CA LEU A 21 -1.39 17.01 -12.60
C LEU A 21 -1.52 18.47 -12.18
N PRO A 22 -2.75 18.94 -11.86
CA PRO A 22 -2.91 20.20 -11.14
C PRO A 22 -2.04 20.18 -9.87
N LYS A 23 -1.38 21.32 -9.60
CA LYS A 23 -0.45 21.45 -8.46
C LYS A 23 -1.03 20.92 -7.14
N GLN A 24 -2.30 21.25 -6.87
CA GLN A 24 -2.97 20.81 -5.62
C GLN A 24 -3.14 19.29 -5.53
N GLU A 25 -3.40 18.60 -6.65
CA GLU A 25 -3.55 17.16 -6.69
C GLU A 25 -2.17 16.48 -6.57
N TYR A 26 -1.16 16.99 -7.29
CA TYR A 26 0.21 16.53 -7.13
C TYR A 26 0.68 16.67 -5.67
N ASP A 27 0.52 17.87 -5.08
CA ASP A 27 0.92 18.13 -3.69
C ASP A 27 0.17 17.23 -2.69
N TYR A 28 -1.12 16.95 -2.95
CA TYR A 28 -1.88 16.01 -2.13
C TYR A 28 -1.30 14.59 -2.19
N ILE A 29 -0.94 14.11 -3.37
CA ILE A 29 -0.43 12.76 -3.60
C ILE A 29 1.02 12.65 -3.12
N ALA A 30 1.89 13.56 -3.55
CA ALA A 30 3.32 13.54 -3.26
C ALA A 30 3.66 13.87 -1.80
N GLY A 31 2.89 14.77 -1.19
CA GLY A 31 3.18 15.34 0.13
C GLY A 31 3.09 14.35 1.29
N GLY A 32 3.70 14.76 2.40
CA GLY A 32 3.71 14.07 3.69
C GLY A 32 3.15 14.91 4.83
N ALA A 33 3.42 14.48 6.06
CA ALA A 33 3.15 15.24 7.28
C ALA A 33 4.31 16.20 7.55
N THR A 34 4.01 17.36 8.10
CA THR A 34 4.93 18.42 8.55
C THR A 34 6.12 18.66 7.62
N ASP A 35 7.34 18.28 7.99
CA ASP A 35 8.59 18.54 7.27
C ASP A 35 8.92 17.46 6.22
N GLU A 36 8.10 16.40 6.11
CA GLU A 36 8.23 15.30 5.15
C GLU A 36 9.53 14.47 5.31
N ILE A 37 10.16 14.50 6.48
CA ILE A 37 11.38 13.74 6.79
C ILE A 37 11.13 12.23 6.62
N SER A 38 9.98 11.73 7.10
CA SER A 38 9.63 10.31 6.95
C SER A 38 9.36 9.90 5.51
N VAL A 39 8.90 10.83 4.64
CA VAL A 39 8.72 10.57 3.21
C VAL A 39 10.06 10.27 2.54
N ASP A 40 11.07 11.09 2.82
CA ASP A 40 12.41 10.92 2.28
C ASP A 40 13.12 9.70 2.92
N ARG A 41 13.02 9.54 4.25
CA ARG A 41 13.60 8.41 4.97
C ARG A 41 13.09 7.06 4.46
N ASN A 42 11.79 6.92 4.18
CA ASN A 42 11.22 5.71 3.60
C ASN A 42 11.94 5.27 2.30
N ARG A 43 12.40 6.23 1.49
CA ARG A 43 13.12 5.93 0.24
C ARG A 43 14.59 5.61 0.48
N ARG A 44 15.25 6.41 1.34
CA ARG A 44 16.70 6.30 1.59
C ARG A 44 17.09 5.12 2.46
N ALA A 45 16.25 4.71 3.39
CA ALA A 45 16.57 3.66 4.36
C ALA A 45 16.96 2.32 3.72
N TYR A 46 16.45 2.01 2.53
CA TYR A 46 16.85 0.82 1.80
C TYR A 46 18.32 0.79 1.39
N ALA A 47 19.01 1.94 1.36
CA ALA A 47 20.46 2.01 1.10
C ALA A 47 21.29 1.35 2.20
N SER A 48 20.74 1.19 3.41
CA SER A 48 21.38 0.49 4.53
C SER A 48 21.54 -1.03 4.29
N TRP A 49 21.05 -1.53 3.18
CA TRP A 49 21.13 -2.94 2.82
C TRP A 49 21.79 -3.10 1.45
N ALA A 50 22.80 -3.96 1.34
CA ALA A 50 23.48 -4.33 0.10
C ALA A 50 23.14 -5.78 -0.28
N PHE A 51 23.10 -6.09 -1.57
CA PHE A 51 22.95 -7.46 -2.03
C PHE A 51 24.23 -8.28 -1.86
N ARG A 52 24.08 -9.58 -1.68
CA ARG A 52 25.15 -10.58 -1.70
C ARG A 52 24.95 -11.50 -2.92
N PRO A 53 25.42 -11.10 -4.11
CA PRO A 53 25.20 -11.87 -5.33
C PRO A 53 25.86 -13.23 -5.27
N ARG A 54 25.17 -14.25 -5.78
CA ARG A 54 25.70 -15.61 -5.94
C ARG A 54 25.79 -15.93 -7.42
N VAL A 55 26.99 -16.31 -7.86
CA VAL A 55 27.27 -16.65 -9.26
C VAL A 55 27.03 -18.13 -9.56
N LEU A 56 26.91 -18.47 -10.83
CA LEU A 56 26.75 -19.86 -11.34
C LEU A 56 25.57 -20.61 -10.69
N ARG A 57 24.47 -19.88 -10.48
CA ARG A 57 23.15 -20.43 -10.14
C ARG A 57 22.29 -20.44 -11.40
N ASP A 58 21.54 -21.53 -11.60
CA ASP A 58 20.59 -21.57 -12.72
C ASP A 58 19.43 -20.59 -12.44
N VAL A 59 19.34 -19.58 -13.30
CA VAL A 59 18.30 -18.53 -13.32
C VAL A 59 17.68 -18.44 -14.69
N SER A 60 17.75 -19.50 -15.49
CA SER A 60 17.17 -19.58 -16.83
C SER A 60 15.64 -19.46 -16.81
N LYS A 61 15.04 -19.80 -15.68
CA LYS A 61 13.61 -19.62 -15.40
C LYS A 61 13.44 -18.91 -14.07
N LEU A 62 12.74 -17.76 -14.11
CA LEU A 62 12.44 -16.99 -12.90
C LEU A 62 10.95 -17.13 -12.58
N ASP A 63 10.64 -17.31 -11.30
CA ASP A 63 9.26 -17.34 -10.79
C ASP A 63 9.06 -16.24 -9.75
N LEU A 64 8.30 -15.20 -10.13
CA LEU A 64 7.95 -14.08 -9.26
C LEU A 64 6.63 -14.31 -8.53
N SER A 65 5.93 -15.39 -8.82
CA SER A 65 4.64 -15.66 -8.22
C SER A 65 4.76 -16.02 -6.73
N THR A 66 3.75 -15.64 -5.97
CA THR A 66 3.61 -16.01 -4.56
C THR A 66 2.13 -16.04 -4.19
N THR A 67 1.83 -16.44 -2.95
CA THR A 67 0.48 -16.38 -2.38
C THR A 67 0.50 -15.43 -1.20
N VAL A 68 -0.49 -14.55 -1.13
CA VAL A 68 -0.66 -13.57 -0.04
C VAL A 68 -2.08 -13.68 0.48
N LEU A 69 -2.24 -14.08 1.74
CA LEU A 69 -3.55 -14.32 2.38
C LEU A 69 -4.50 -15.14 1.49
N GLY A 70 -3.99 -16.23 0.94
CA GLY A 70 -4.73 -17.12 0.04
C GLY A 70 -4.95 -16.57 -1.39
N SER A 71 -4.57 -15.34 -1.69
CA SER A 71 -4.62 -14.77 -3.03
C SER A 71 -3.32 -15.06 -3.78
N ARG A 72 -3.38 -15.82 -4.89
CA ARG A 72 -2.23 -15.99 -5.78
C ARG A 72 -1.95 -14.67 -6.50
N VAL A 73 -0.69 -14.27 -6.55
CA VAL A 73 -0.21 -13.09 -7.28
C VAL A 73 0.98 -13.47 -8.16
N GLU A 74 1.09 -12.84 -9.34
CA GLU A 74 2.17 -13.11 -10.30
C GLU A 74 3.44 -12.27 -10.04
N LEU A 75 3.39 -11.40 -9.03
CA LEU A 75 4.54 -10.64 -8.51
C LEU A 75 4.24 -10.20 -7.07
N PRO A 76 5.26 -10.07 -6.19
CA PRO A 76 5.05 -9.72 -4.78
C PRO A 76 4.85 -8.21 -4.57
N VAL A 77 4.12 -7.56 -5.49
CA VAL A 77 3.82 -6.12 -5.44
C VAL A 77 2.33 -5.92 -5.58
N LEU A 78 1.70 -5.42 -4.53
CA LEU A 78 0.27 -5.15 -4.45
C LEU A 78 0.02 -3.64 -4.52
N ILE A 79 -1.20 -3.24 -4.86
CA ILE A 79 -1.60 -1.84 -4.91
C ILE A 79 -2.25 -1.45 -3.58
N ALA A 80 -1.64 -0.45 -2.91
CA ALA A 80 -2.06 0.03 -1.59
C ALA A 80 -3.43 0.71 -1.61
N PRO A 81 -4.17 0.69 -0.48
CA PRO A 81 -5.45 1.36 -0.37
C PRO A 81 -5.30 2.89 -0.36
N CYS A 82 -5.29 3.46 -1.54
CA CYS A 82 -5.24 4.90 -1.74
C CYS A 82 -6.63 5.41 -2.13
N GLY A 83 -7.08 6.50 -1.53
CA GLY A 83 -8.38 7.08 -1.85
C GLY A 83 -8.33 8.06 -3.02
N GLY A 84 -9.41 8.07 -3.83
CA GLY A 84 -9.65 9.11 -4.80
C GLY A 84 -8.76 9.05 -6.04
N HIS A 85 -8.72 7.93 -6.74
CA HIS A 85 -7.92 7.76 -7.96
C HIS A 85 -8.37 8.68 -9.11
N LYS A 86 -9.62 9.17 -9.09
CA LYS A 86 -10.12 10.15 -10.08
C LYS A 86 -9.39 11.50 -10.04
N ARG A 87 -8.55 11.74 -9.04
CA ARG A 87 -7.63 12.90 -9.00
C ARG A 87 -6.58 12.86 -10.09
N ALA A 88 -6.14 11.65 -10.43
CA ALA A 88 -5.10 11.44 -11.43
C ALA A 88 -5.66 11.07 -12.81
N HIS A 89 -6.82 10.41 -12.86
CA HIS A 89 -7.42 10.00 -14.14
C HIS A 89 -8.94 9.83 -13.99
N PRO A 90 -9.76 10.22 -14.99
CA PRO A 90 -11.23 10.15 -14.90
C PRO A 90 -11.79 8.75 -14.57
N GLU A 91 -11.18 7.69 -15.06
CA GLU A 91 -11.60 6.31 -14.77
C GLU A 91 -11.21 5.84 -13.35
N GLY A 92 -10.29 6.52 -12.69
CA GLY A 92 -9.93 6.30 -11.29
C GLY A 92 -9.62 4.85 -10.94
N GLU A 93 -10.33 4.31 -9.94
CA GLU A 93 -10.12 2.96 -9.44
C GLU A 93 -10.47 1.87 -10.46
N LEU A 94 -11.36 2.14 -11.44
CA LEU A 94 -11.69 1.20 -12.50
C LEU A 94 -10.45 0.90 -13.37
N ALA A 95 -9.75 1.94 -13.81
CA ALA A 95 -8.51 1.78 -14.57
C ALA A 95 -7.43 1.07 -13.74
N THR A 96 -7.30 1.43 -12.46
CA THR A 96 -6.32 0.78 -11.57
C THR A 96 -6.65 -0.71 -11.37
N TYR A 97 -7.92 -1.06 -11.21
CA TYR A 97 -8.30 -2.46 -10.99
C TYR A 97 -8.08 -3.32 -12.24
N ARG A 98 -8.44 -2.81 -13.43
CA ARG A 98 -8.16 -3.53 -14.68
C ARG A 98 -6.66 -3.75 -14.86
N ALA A 99 -5.84 -2.74 -14.56
CA ALA A 99 -4.38 -2.87 -14.59
C ALA A 99 -3.86 -3.90 -13.57
N ALA A 100 -4.37 -3.88 -12.33
CA ALA A 100 -3.99 -4.87 -11.32
C ALA A 100 -4.36 -6.30 -11.74
N ALA A 101 -5.57 -6.49 -12.25
CA ALA A 101 -6.06 -7.78 -12.73
C ALA A 101 -5.23 -8.31 -13.91
N SER A 102 -4.91 -7.45 -14.90
CA SER A 102 -4.10 -7.84 -16.07
C SER A 102 -2.65 -8.19 -15.70
N CYS A 103 -2.11 -7.59 -14.64
CA CYS A 103 -0.77 -7.90 -14.11
C CYS A 103 -0.78 -9.05 -13.09
N GLY A 104 -1.94 -9.62 -12.76
CA GLY A 104 -2.07 -10.72 -11.80
C GLY A 104 -1.73 -10.30 -10.37
N THR A 105 -2.18 -9.12 -9.93
CA THR A 105 -1.94 -8.65 -8.56
C THR A 105 -3.22 -8.15 -7.88
N VAL A 106 -3.11 -7.77 -6.62
CA VAL A 106 -4.22 -7.32 -5.76
C VAL A 106 -4.35 -5.80 -5.81
N LEU A 107 -5.57 -5.30 -5.91
CA LEU A 107 -5.93 -3.93 -5.53
C LEU A 107 -6.59 -3.94 -4.16
N ALA A 108 -5.99 -3.26 -3.17
CA ALA A 108 -6.68 -2.90 -1.94
C ALA A 108 -7.48 -1.60 -2.15
N VAL A 109 -8.80 -1.70 -2.09
CA VAL A 109 -9.71 -0.58 -2.34
C VAL A 109 -9.86 0.25 -1.08
N SER A 110 -9.63 1.54 -1.18
CA SER A 110 -9.77 2.45 -0.04
C SER A 110 -11.23 2.70 0.33
N ALA A 111 -11.50 2.90 1.62
CA ALA A 111 -12.74 3.49 2.13
C ALA A 111 -13.14 4.77 1.37
N ASN A 112 -12.16 5.55 0.93
CA ASN A 112 -12.34 6.81 0.21
C ASN A 112 -12.24 6.63 -1.32
N ALA A 113 -12.51 5.45 -1.86
CA ALA A 113 -12.57 5.21 -3.31
C ALA A 113 -13.70 6.02 -3.95
N ASN A 114 -13.48 6.47 -5.18
CA ASN A 114 -14.49 7.18 -5.97
C ASN A 114 -15.51 6.24 -6.66
N THR A 115 -15.27 4.94 -6.58
CA THR A 115 -16.09 3.89 -7.20
C THR A 115 -16.64 2.96 -6.12
N SER A 116 -17.87 2.50 -6.27
CA SER A 116 -18.50 1.57 -5.32
C SER A 116 -17.82 0.20 -5.33
N PHE A 117 -17.95 -0.55 -4.23
CA PHE A 117 -17.41 -1.91 -4.14
C PHE A 117 -18.02 -2.82 -5.20
N GLU A 118 -19.32 -2.65 -5.46
CA GLU A 118 -20.11 -3.42 -6.43
C GLU A 118 -19.64 -3.16 -7.88
N ASP A 119 -19.42 -1.89 -8.23
CA ASP A 119 -18.99 -1.54 -9.59
C ASP A 119 -17.54 -1.96 -9.85
N LEU A 120 -16.68 -1.87 -8.84
CA LEU A 120 -15.33 -2.40 -8.94
C LEU A 120 -15.33 -3.91 -9.14
N ALA A 121 -16.08 -4.66 -8.36
CA ALA A 121 -16.14 -6.11 -8.48
C ALA A 121 -16.57 -6.60 -9.88
N LYS A 122 -17.36 -5.79 -10.62
CA LYS A 122 -17.80 -6.08 -11.99
C LYS A 122 -16.78 -5.67 -13.06
N ALA A 123 -15.82 -4.81 -12.74
CA ALA A 123 -14.97 -4.16 -13.74
C ALA A 123 -13.86 -5.06 -14.31
N ALA A 124 -13.44 -6.10 -13.59
CA ALA A 124 -12.44 -7.07 -14.01
C ALA A 124 -12.54 -8.37 -13.19
N ASN A 125 -11.77 -9.37 -13.59
CA ASN A 125 -11.68 -10.64 -12.86
C ASN A 125 -10.30 -10.77 -12.19
N GLY A 126 -10.11 -10.08 -11.08
CA GLY A 126 -8.88 -10.05 -10.31
C GLY A 126 -9.14 -10.11 -8.80
N SER A 127 -8.10 -10.01 -8.00
CA SER A 127 -8.20 -10.01 -6.53
C SER A 127 -8.41 -8.61 -5.99
N LEU A 128 -9.47 -8.42 -5.22
CA LEU A 128 -9.80 -7.19 -4.50
C LEU A 128 -9.73 -7.42 -3.00
N TRP A 129 -9.12 -6.50 -2.28
CA TRP A 129 -9.24 -6.35 -0.83
C TRP A 129 -9.93 -5.03 -0.55
N VAL A 130 -10.60 -4.89 0.59
CA VAL A 130 -11.21 -3.62 0.98
C VAL A 130 -10.51 -3.07 2.22
N GLN A 131 -10.23 -1.77 2.21
CA GLN A 131 -9.70 -1.07 3.37
C GLN A 131 -10.80 -0.24 4.03
N LEU A 132 -10.85 -0.35 5.34
CA LEU A 132 -11.70 0.46 6.22
C LEU A 132 -10.89 1.00 7.41
N TYR A 133 -11.55 1.85 8.19
CA TYR A 133 -11.04 2.32 9.48
C TYR A 133 -11.88 1.71 10.61
N PRO A 134 -11.39 1.70 11.85
CA PRO A 134 -12.25 1.42 13.00
C PRO A 134 -13.21 2.60 13.19
N PHE A 135 -14.35 2.53 12.49
CA PHE A 135 -15.36 3.58 12.54
C PHE A 135 -16.14 3.54 13.86
N ARG A 136 -16.59 4.71 14.32
CA ARG A 136 -17.52 4.80 15.46
C ARG A 136 -18.86 4.13 15.14
N ASP A 137 -19.34 4.28 13.91
CA ASP A 137 -20.56 3.63 13.44
C ASP A 137 -20.27 2.17 13.07
N LYS A 138 -20.61 1.29 14.00
CA LYS A 138 -20.45 -0.16 13.83
C LYS A 138 -21.43 -0.74 12.82
N ALA A 139 -22.61 -0.14 12.64
CA ALA A 139 -23.57 -0.59 11.63
C ALA A 139 -23.05 -0.32 10.22
N MET A 140 -22.44 0.84 9.99
CA MET A 140 -21.75 1.16 8.72
C MET A 140 -20.58 0.20 8.48
N THR A 141 -19.79 -0.10 9.51
CA THR A 141 -18.69 -1.06 9.38
C THR A 141 -19.21 -2.45 8.98
N GLN A 142 -20.29 -2.92 9.62
CA GLN A 142 -20.90 -4.21 9.29
C GLN A 142 -21.42 -4.24 7.84
N ASP A 143 -22.13 -3.19 7.39
CA ASP A 143 -22.58 -3.07 6.00
C ASP A 143 -21.40 -3.22 5.01
N TRP A 144 -20.27 -2.57 5.29
CA TRP A 144 -19.11 -2.67 4.41
C TRP A 144 -18.47 -4.06 4.41
N LEU A 145 -18.41 -4.72 5.56
CA LEU A 145 -17.93 -6.12 5.64
C LEU A 145 -18.82 -7.07 4.83
N ASP A 146 -20.14 -6.91 4.95
CA ASP A 146 -21.12 -7.74 4.24
C ASP A 146 -21.08 -7.47 2.73
N ARG A 147 -21.01 -6.22 2.30
CA ARG A 147 -20.85 -5.84 0.89
C ARG A 147 -19.54 -6.35 0.30
N ALA A 148 -18.44 -6.25 1.03
CA ALA A 148 -17.15 -6.80 0.59
C ALA A 148 -17.22 -8.30 0.37
N LYS A 149 -17.82 -9.04 1.33
CA LYS A 149 -18.02 -10.48 1.23
C LYS A 149 -18.94 -10.85 0.07
N ALA A 150 -20.09 -10.18 -0.07
CA ALA A 150 -21.07 -10.43 -1.12
C ALA A 150 -20.51 -10.19 -2.54
N ASN A 151 -19.56 -9.27 -2.68
CA ASN A 151 -18.90 -8.95 -3.94
C ASN A 151 -17.55 -9.67 -4.16
N GLY A 152 -17.25 -10.70 -3.35
CA GLY A 152 -16.12 -11.60 -3.56
C GLY A 152 -14.73 -11.01 -3.24
N TYR A 153 -14.68 -9.94 -2.44
CA TYR A 153 -13.43 -9.43 -1.91
C TYR A 153 -12.71 -10.49 -1.07
N LYS A 154 -11.39 -10.49 -1.06
CA LYS A 154 -10.58 -11.57 -0.49
C LYS A 154 -10.02 -11.28 0.89
N ALA A 155 -9.91 -10.02 1.29
CA ALA A 155 -9.43 -9.61 2.62
C ALA A 155 -9.94 -8.22 3.01
N ILE A 156 -9.89 -7.96 4.32
CA ILE A 156 -10.20 -6.68 4.95
C ILE A 156 -8.90 -6.07 5.46
N VAL A 157 -8.58 -4.84 5.07
CA VAL A 157 -7.44 -4.08 5.58
C VAL A 157 -7.95 -3.02 6.56
N VAL A 158 -7.60 -3.12 7.84
CA VAL A 158 -7.99 -2.15 8.86
C VAL A 158 -6.84 -1.17 9.09
N THR A 159 -7.06 0.10 8.77
CA THR A 159 -6.06 1.15 8.94
C THR A 159 -6.13 1.73 10.35
N LEU A 160 -5.05 1.57 11.11
CA LEU A 160 -4.99 1.87 12.54
C LEU A 160 -4.28 3.20 12.86
N ASP A 161 -3.44 3.70 11.97
CA ASP A 161 -2.62 4.91 12.15
C ASP A 161 -3.33 6.24 11.81
N SER A 162 -4.67 6.21 11.68
CA SER A 162 -5.46 7.36 11.20
C SER A 162 -6.45 7.91 12.24
N GLN A 163 -6.28 7.61 13.52
CA GLN A 163 -7.18 8.03 14.59
C GLN A 163 -7.20 9.55 14.80
N TRP A 164 -6.11 10.24 14.45
CA TRP A 164 -5.99 11.69 14.56
C TRP A 164 -5.60 12.32 13.22
N PRO A 165 -6.15 13.49 12.85
CA PRO A 165 -5.84 14.14 11.57
C PRO A 165 -4.38 14.61 11.52
N PRO A 166 -3.65 14.29 10.45
CA PRO A 166 -2.28 14.75 10.28
C PRO A 166 -2.22 16.21 9.85
N LYS A 167 -1.16 16.91 10.22
CA LYS A 167 -0.84 18.23 9.68
C LYS A 167 -0.09 18.08 8.36
N ARG A 168 -0.79 18.22 7.22
CA ARG A 168 -0.21 18.23 5.87
C ARG A 168 -0.14 19.65 5.35
N GLU A 169 1.04 20.25 5.45
CA GLU A 169 1.20 21.67 5.17
C GLU A 169 0.91 22.04 3.70
N ARG A 170 1.29 21.18 2.75
CA ARG A 170 0.95 21.41 1.33
C ARG A 170 -0.57 21.49 1.12
N ASN A 171 -1.35 20.61 1.77
CA ASN A 171 -2.81 20.64 1.69
C ASN A 171 -3.38 21.91 2.29
N ILE A 172 -2.85 22.36 3.43
CA ILE A 172 -3.30 23.61 4.10
C ILE A 172 -3.02 24.81 3.19
N ARG A 173 -1.81 24.92 2.62
CA ARG A 173 -1.43 26.01 1.70
C ARG A 173 -2.29 26.02 0.45
N ASN A 174 -2.63 24.84 -0.09
CA ASN A 174 -3.49 24.71 -1.27
C ASN A 174 -4.99 24.80 -0.94
N ARG A 175 -5.39 24.96 0.33
CA ARG A 175 -6.81 24.90 0.79
C ARG A 175 -7.50 23.66 0.24
N TYR A 176 -6.79 22.54 0.23
CA TYR A 176 -7.20 21.32 -0.43
C TYR A 176 -8.44 20.72 0.23
N GLN A 177 -9.45 20.43 -0.59
CA GLN A 177 -10.68 19.76 -0.13
C GLN A 177 -10.77 18.37 -0.72
N ARG A 178 -11.09 17.40 0.13
CA ARG A 178 -11.30 16.02 -0.30
C ARG A 178 -12.71 15.84 -0.84
N THR A 179 -12.82 14.99 -1.84
CA THR A 179 -14.11 14.46 -2.28
C THR A 179 -14.51 13.27 -1.39
N ARG A 180 -15.81 13.14 -1.13
CA ARG A 180 -16.38 12.01 -0.42
C ARG A 180 -16.19 10.73 -1.22
N GLY A 181 -15.85 9.62 -0.56
CA GLY A 181 -15.83 8.29 -1.17
C GLY A 181 -17.24 7.81 -1.53
N ALA A 182 -17.35 7.02 -2.60
CA ALA A 182 -18.62 6.52 -3.13
C ALA A 182 -19.33 5.52 -2.19
N ASN A 183 -18.58 4.92 -1.25
CA ASN A 183 -19.11 3.86 -0.38
C ASN A 183 -19.75 4.38 0.92
N TYR A 184 -19.61 5.65 1.24
CA TYR A 184 -20.26 6.25 2.41
C TYR A 184 -21.76 6.44 2.18
N PRO A 185 -22.62 6.19 3.19
CA PRO A 185 -24.06 6.37 3.09
C PRO A 185 -24.47 7.75 2.60
N ALA A 186 -25.45 7.86 1.72
CA ALA A 186 -25.99 9.14 1.30
C ALA A 186 -26.52 9.91 2.52
N GLY A 187 -26.14 11.22 2.64
CA GLY A 187 -26.57 12.07 3.76
C GLY A 187 -25.79 11.86 5.08
N GLY A 188 -24.90 10.87 5.17
CA GLY A 188 -24.00 10.71 6.32
C GLY A 188 -22.98 11.85 6.42
N GLU A 189 -22.39 12.07 7.60
CA GLU A 189 -21.33 13.06 7.77
C GLU A 189 -20.17 12.81 6.80
N HIS A 190 -19.69 13.88 6.17
CA HIS A 190 -18.50 13.79 5.34
C HIS A 190 -17.30 13.38 6.22
N PRO A 191 -16.43 12.43 5.81
CA PRO A 191 -15.27 12.04 6.62
C PRO A 191 -14.37 13.22 7.01
N ASP A 192 -14.42 14.32 6.26
CA ASP A 192 -13.71 15.58 6.54
C ASP A 192 -14.65 16.72 6.97
N ALA A 193 -15.93 16.45 7.35
CA ALA A 193 -16.81 17.45 7.95
C ALA A 193 -16.11 18.10 9.15
N PRO A 194 -16.38 19.40 9.44
CA PRO A 194 -15.86 20.03 10.64
C PRO A 194 -16.22 19.19 11.86
N ARG A 195 -15.24 18.49 12.38
CA ARG A 195 -15.40 17.60 13.55
C ARG A 195 -14.87 18.31 14.78
N PRO A 196 -15.32 17.92 15.96
CA PRO A 196 -14.66 18.36 17.19
C PRO A 196 -13.14 18.15 17.06
N ALA A 197 -12.37 19.12 17.55
CA ALA A 197 -10.91 19.00 17.56
C ALA A 197 -10.52 17.63 18.09
N GLY A 198 -9.79 16.86 17.28
CA GLY A 198 -9.34 15.51 17.65
C GLY A 198 -10.03 14.33 16.97
N SER A 199 -10.97 14.55 16.04
CA SER A 199 -11.52 13.43 15.25
C SER A 199 -10.77 13.27 13.91
N GLY A 200 -10.15 12.10 13.71
CA GLY A 200 -9.53 11.71 12.43
C GLY A 200 -10.56 11.53 11.32
N ALA A 201 -10.12 11.52 10.06
CA ALA A 201 -10.97 11.34 8.89
C ALA A 201 -11.57 9.92 8.84
N GLY A 202 -12.73 9.73 9.45
CA GLY A 202 -13.47 8.46 9.46
C GLY A 202 -13.15 7.49 10.58
N SER A 203 -11.97 7.55 11.18
CA SER A 203 -11.57 6.68 12.31
C SER A 203 -12.09 7.23 13.64
N ASP A 204 -12.47 6.35 14.58
CA ASP A 204 -12.79 6.74 15.95
C ASP A 204 -11.51 6.97 16.74
N PRO A 205 -11.25 8.17 17.29
CA PRO A 205 -10.07 8.39 18.13
C PRO A 205 -10.11 7.59 19.45
N ALA A 206 -11.26 7.07 19.83
CA ALA A 206 -11.41 6.20 21.00
C ALA A 206 -11.26 4.70 20.66
N ALA A 207 -11.01 4.35 19.39
CA ALA A 207 -10.84 2.96 18.97
C ALA A 207 -9.63 2.32 19.66
N THR A 208 -9.77 1.05 20.02
CA THR A 208 -8.80 0.22 20.72
C THR A 208 -8.64 -1.13 20.03
N TRP A 209 -7.77 -1.99 20.55
CA TRP A 209 -7.62 -3.37 20.10
C TRP A 209 -8.93 -4.17 20.10
N LYS A 210 -9.88 -3.84 20.99
CA LYS A 210 -11.23 -4.44 21.04
C LYS A 210 -12.04 -4.15 19.75
N ASP A 211 -11.78 -3.03 19.10
CA ASP A 211 -12.44 -2.71 17.83
C ASP A 211 -11.88 -3.53 16.68
N LEU A 212 -10.57 -3.80 16.66
CA LEU A 212 -9.97 -4.72 15.69
C LEU A 212 -10.43 -6.17 15.94
N GLU A 213 -10.48 -6.62 17.19
CA GLU A 213 -11.02 -7.92 17.59
C GLU A 213 -12.49 -8.07 17.16
N TRP A 214 -13.31 -7.03 17.38
CA TRP A 214 -14.69 -7.02 16.91
C TRP A 214 -14.79 -7.12 15.39
N ILE A 215 -13.99 -6.35 14.63
CA ILE A 215 -13.97 -6.43 13.16
C ILE A 215 -13.58 -7.85 12.72
N LYS A 216 -12.58 -8.44 13.36
CA LYS A 216 -12.14 -9.82 13.07
C LYS A 216 -13.26 -10.83 13.31
N ALA A 217 -14.02 -10.69 14.40
CA ALA A 217 -15.14 -11.55 14.71
C ALA A 217 -16.35 -11.32 13.79
N ALA A 218 -16.52 -10.11 13.22
CA ALA A 218 -17.64 -9.72 12.38
C ALA A 218 -17.53 -10.20 10.93
N THR A 219 -16.39 -10.76 10.50
CA THR A 219 -16.20 -11.23 9.13
C THR A 219 -15.52 -12.59 9.08
N SER A 220 -15.83 -13.37 8.03
CA SER A 220 -15.09 -14.62 7.72
C SER A 220 -13.89 -14.38 6.79
N LEU A 221 -13.69 -13.15 6.31
CA LEU A 221 -12.55 -12.80 5.46
C LEU A 221 -11.28 -12.62 6.30
N PRO A 222 -10.09 -12.87 5.75
CA PRO A 222 -8.85 -12.49 6.40
C PRO A 222 -8.82 -11.00 6.76
N VAL A 223 -8.31 -10.67 7.95
CA VAL A 223 -8.18 -9.29 8.45
C VAL A 223 -6.72 -8.92 8.60
N VAL A 224 -6.34 -7.80 8.00
CA VAL A 224 -4.97 -7.27 7.96
C VAL A 224 -4.90 -5.94 8.69
N ALA A 225 -4.09 -5.84 9.73
CA ALA A 225 -3.84 -4.60 10.45
C ALA A 225 -2.81 -3.74 9.69
N LYS A 226 -3.16 -2.49 9.33
CA LYS A 226 -2.27 -1.58 8.60
C LYS A 226 -1.94 -0.34 9.44
N GLY A 227 -0.67 0.08 9.38
CA GLY A 227 -0.20 1.26 10.14
C GLY A 227 0.58 0.89 11.39
N VAL A 228 1.06 -0.36 11.45
CA VAL A 228 1.81 -0.91 12.58
C VAL A 228 3.31 -0.66 12.36
N MET A 229 4.00 -0.14 13.40
CA MET A 229 5.40 0.29 13.33
C MET A 229 6.25 -0.21 14.50
N THR A 230 5.75 -1.13 15.34
CA THR A 230 6.47 -1.68 16.49
C THR A 230 6.22 -3.18 16.63
N GLY A 231 7.16 -3.91 17.20
CA GLY A 231 7.01 -5.34 17.48
C GLY A 231 5.89 -5.62 18.48
N GLU A 232 5.74 -4.76 19.47
CA GLU A 232 4.68 -4.86 20.48
C GLU A 232 3.28 -4.81 19.86
N ASP A 233 3.06 -3.89 18.92
CA ASP A 233 1.77 -3.81 18.21
C ASP A 233 1.55 -5.00 17.26
N VAL A 234 2.62 -5.58 16.69
CA VAL A 234 2.52 -6.82 15.91
C VAL A 234 2.11 -7.99 16.79
N GLU A 235 2.64 -8.10 18.02
CA GLU A 235 2.22 -9.13 18.98
C GLU A 235 0.73 -8.96 19.35
N LEU A 236 0.27 -7.74 19.60
CA LEU A 236 -1.14 -7.44 19.86
C LEU A 236 -2.04 -7.76 18.66
N CYS A 237 -1.59 -7.50 17.42
CA CYS A 237 -2.30 -7.96 16.22
C CYS A 237 -2.50 -9.48 16.21
N ALA A 238 -1.46 -10.24 16.60
CA ALA A 238 -1.55 -11.69 16.68
C ALA A 238 -2.50 -12.16 17.80
N GLU A 239 -2.54 -11.46 18.92
CA GLU A 239 -3.42 -11.77 20.05
C GLU A 239 -4.90 -11.59 19.71
N VAL A 240 -5.25 -10.54 18.96
CA VAL A 240 -6.63 -10.31 18.48
C VAL A 240 -6.99 -11.14 17.25
N GLY A 241 -6.08 -12.01 16.78
CA GLY A 241 -6.34 -12.96 15.70
C GLY A 241 -6.28 -12.35 14.29
N ALA A 242 -5.54 -11.26 14.06
CA ALA A 242 -5.29 -10.76 12.72
C ALA A 242 -4.54 -11.79 11.87
N ASP A 243 -4.89 -11.90 10.58
CA ASP A 243 -4.27 -12.84 9.65
C ASP A 243 -3.01 -12.27 8.99
N GLY A 244 -2.83 -10.96 9.06
CA GLY A 244 -1.65 -10.28 8.54
C GLY A 244 -1.47 -8.87 9.11
N VAL A 245 -0.28 -8.34 8.90
CA VAL A 245 0.08 -6.97 9.26
C VAL A 245 0.75 -6.28 8.07
N ILE A 246 0.40 -5.02 7.82
CA ILE A 246 1.15 -4.16 6.90
C ILE A 246 1.97 -3.20 7.75
N VAL A 247 3.28 -3.40 7.78
CA VAL A 247 4.24 -2.46 8.37
C VAL A 247 4.20 -1.19 7.52
N SER A 248 3.68 -0.12 8.11
CA SER A 248 3.32 1.09 7.38
C SER A 248 3.34 2.31 8.28
N ASN A 249 4.00 3.39 7.85
CA ASN A 249 3.88 4.73 8.40
C ASN A 249 3.01 5.63 7.49
N HIS A 250 2.07 5.01 6.75
CA HIS A 250 1.20 5.69 5.78
C HIS A 250 1.98 6.47 4.70
N GLY A 251 3.17 6.00 4.36
CA GLY A 251 4.07 6.69 3.43
C GLY A 251 4.55 8.05 3.93
N GLY A 252 4.71 8.23 5.26
CA GLY A 252 5.12 9.48 5.90
C GLY A 252 4.03 10.56 5.92
N ARG A 253 2.75 10.17 5.87
CA ARG A 253 1.61 11.09 5.69
C ARG A 253 0.82 11.37 6.96
N HIS A 254 1.03 10.63 8.04
CA HIS A 254 0.31 10.77 9.31
C HIS A 254 1.18 11.33 10.43
N LEU A 255 2.24 10.66 10.78
CA LEU A 255 3.23 11.13 11.75
C LEU A 255 4.59 11.27 11.06
N ASP A 256 5.20 12.44 11.16
CA ASP A 256 6.55 12.66 10.67
C ASP A 256 7.60 12.28 11.73
N ASN A 257 8.87 12.23 11.34
CA ASN A 257 9.98 11.85 12.22
C ASN A 257 9.90 10.41 12.77
N THR A 258 9.19 9.52 12.07
CA THR A 258 9.19 8.09 12.37
C THR A 258 10.36 7.38 11.66
N LEU A 259 10.65 6.15 12.11
CA LEU A 259 11.49 5.23 11.35
C LEU A 259 10.87 4.94 9.98
N ALA A 260 11.70 4.58 9.00
CA ALA A 260 11.20 4.01 7.76
C ALA A 260 10.66 2.59 8.02
N THR A 261 9.68 2.19 7.25
CA THR A 261 9.03 0.88 7.42
C THR A 261 10.01 -0.30 7.26
N VAL A 262 10.99 -0.18 6.36
CA VAL A 262 12.05 -1.18 6.19
C VAL A 262 12.99 -1.30 7.40
N GLU A 263 13.15 -0.24 8.19
CA GLU A 263 14.01 -0.24 9.38
C GLU A 263 13.40 -1.05 10.53
N VAL A 264 12.06 -1.12 10.60
CA VAL A 264 11.32 -1.90 11.62
C VAL A 264 10.84 -3.26 11.11
N LEU A 265 11.03 -3.56 9.82
CA LEU A 265 10.51 -4.78 9.20
C LEU A 265 11.01 -6.06 9.88
N SER A 266 12.32 -6.15 10.18
CA SER A 266 12.88 -7.34 10.83
C SER A 266 12.34 -7.57 12.23
N GLU A 267 12.08 -6.50 12.98
CA GLU A 267 11.42 -6.55 14.29
C GLU A 267 9.99 -7.06 14.16
N ALA A 268 9.23 -6.52 13.20
CA ALA A 268 7.86 -6.95 12.92
C ALA A 268 7.77 -8.43 12.52
N VAL A 269 8.68 -8.89 11.66
CA VAL A 269 8.76 -10.31 11.25
C VAL A 269 9.07 -11.22 12.44
N ALA A 270 10.00 -10.81 13.31
CA ALA A 270 10.33 -11.56 14.52
C ALA A 270 9.14 -11.62 15.49
N ALA A 271 8.43 -10.51 15.68
CA ALA A 271 7.25 -10.42 16.55
C ALA A 271 6.06 -11.22 16.02
N ALA A 272 5.88 -11.31 14.70
CA ALA A 272 4.83 -12.12 14.09
C ALA A 272 4.98 -13.63 14.37
N LYS A 273 6.18 -14.12 14.65
CA LYS A 273 6.48 -15.52 15.04
C LYS A 273 5.88 -16.57 14.08
N GLY A 274 5.70 -16.20 12.81
CA GLY A 274 5.07 -17.06 11.79
C GLY A 274 3.56 -17.28 11.97
N LYS A 275 2.90 -16.56 12.89
CA LYS A 275 1.46 -16.69 13.15
C LYS A 275 0.60 -15.93 12.15
N MET A 276 1.18 -14.93 11.47
CA MET A 276 0.50 -14.10 10.48
C MET A 276 1.48 -13.68 9.38
N GLU A 277 0.94 -13.25 8.24
CA GLU A 277 1.74 -12.70 7.16
C GLU A 277 2.18 -11.26 7.47
N VAL A 278 3.44 -10.93 7.15
CA VAL A 278 3.99 -9.59 7.30
C VAL A 278 4.17 -8.96 5.93
N LEU A 279 3.48 -7.88 5.69
CA LEU A 279 3.49 -7.10 4.47
C LEU A 279 4.13 -5.73 4.75
N LEU A 280 4.56 -5.02 3.71
CA LEU A 280 5.24 -3.74 3.86
C LEU A 280 4.74 -2.71 2.85
N ASP A 281 4.60 -1.47 3.26
CA ASP A 281 4.58 -0.34 2.32
C ASP A 281 5.65 0.71 2.69
N GLY A 282 5.75 1.77 1.90
CA GLY A 282 6.67 2.88 2.16
C GLY A 282 7.96 2.82 1.33
N GLY A 283 8.17 3.84 0.52
CA GLY A 283 9.43 4.07 -0.21
C GLY A 283 9.68 3.21 -1.46
N ILE A 284 8.81 2.28 -1.81
CA ILE A 284 8.99 1.39 -2.97
C ILE A 284 8.99 2.20 -4.28
N ARG A 285 10.14 2.19 -4.99
CA ARG A 285 10.35 2.88 -6.28
C ARG A 285 11.19 2.06 -7.27
N ARG A 286 11.75 0.93 -6.83
CA ARG A 286 12.61 0.05 -7.62
C ARG A 286 12.33 -1.41 -7.30
N GLY A 287 12.49 -2.31 -8.26
CA GLY A 287 12.37 -3.74 -8.02
C GLY A 287 13.42 -4.28 -7.05
N ALA A 288 14.63 -3.71 -7.07
CA ALA A 288 15.67 -4.03 -6.08
C ALA A 288 15.22 -3.80 -4.63
N VAL A 289 14.43 -2.75 -4.38
CA VAL A 289 13.87 -2.45 -3.07
C VAL A 289 12.85 -3.52 -2.64
N VAL A 290 12.06 -4.03 -3.58
CA VAL A 290 11.13 -5.15 -3.33
C VAL A 290 11.89 -6.40 -2.90
N VAL A 291 12.95 -6.78 -3.64
CA VAL A 291 13.78 -7.95 -3.29
C VAL A 291 14.42 -7.80 -1.91
N LYS A 292 14.85 -6.58 -1.52
CA LYS A 292 15.35 -6.32 -0.16
C LYS A 292 14.28 -6.54 0.91
N ALA A 293 13.06 -6.06 0.67
CA ALA A 293 11.95 -6.25 1.61
C ALA A 293 11.60 -7.73 1.80
N ILE A 294 11.54 -8.50 0.69
CA ILE A 294 11.32 -9.96 0.75
C ILE A 294 12.47 -10.65 1.51
N ALA A 295 13.72 -10.28 1.24
CA ALA A 295 14.89 -10.84 1.93
C ALA A 295 14.89 -10.53 3.44
N LEU A 296 14.25 -9.45 3.88
CA LEU A 296 14.04 -9.09 5.28
C LEU A 296 12.83 -9.79 5.91
N GLY A 297 12.08 -10.60 5.14
CA GLY A 297 10.99 -11.45 5.63
C GLY A 297 9.58 -10.94 5.30
N ALA A 298 9.42 -9.89 4.48
CA ALA A 298 8.10 -9.53 4.00
C ALA A 298 7.55 -10.59 3.02
N ASN A 299 6.27 -10.93 3.12
CA ASN A 299 5.59 -11.81 2.16
C ASN A 299 5.32 -11.10 0.82
N ALA A 300 5.00 -9.81 0.87
CA ALA A 300 4.82 -8.95 -0.29
C ALA A 300 4.92 -7.47 0.12
N VAL A 301 4.95 -6.57 -0.87
CA VAL A 301 4.96 -5.13 -0.65
C VAL A 301 3.78 -4.44 -1.31
N PHE A 302 3.44 -3.24 -0.82
CA PHE A 302 2.44 -2.39 -1.44
C PHE A 302 3.07 -1.13 -2.04
N ILE A 303 2.56 -0.69 -3.19
CA ILE A 303 2.86 0.61 -3.78
C ILE A 303 1.65 1.56 -3.66
N GLY A 304 1.90 2.80 -3.27
CA GLY A 304 0.88 3.86 -3.19
C GLY A 304 1.09 4.93 -4.26
N ARG A 305 1.96 5.91 -4.00
CA ARG A 305 2.21 7.02 -4.94
C ARG A 305 2.47 6.61 -6.39
N PRO A 306 3.25 5.56 -6.69
CA PRO A 306 3.52 5.14 -8.07
C PRO A 306 2.28 4.80 -8.89
N LEU A 307 1.20 4.28 -8.25
CA LEU A 307 -0.04 4.05 -8.97
C LEU A 307 -0.65 5.34 -9.53
N PHE A 308 -0.60 6.44 -8.74
CA PHE A 308 -1.12 7.73 -9.20
C PHE A 308 -0.28 8.33 -10.33
N TRP A 309 1.03 8.14 -10.25
CA TRP A 309 1.94 8.55 -11.33
C TRP A 309 1.62 7.81 -12.63
N GLY A 310 1.40 6.49 -12.55
CA GLY A 310 0.95 5.67 -13.68
C GLY A 310 -0.39 6.16 -14.23
N LEU A 311 -1.38 6.35 -13.37
CA LEU A 311 -2.71 6.85 -13.77
C LEU A 311 -2.62 8.21 -14.47
N ALA A 312 -1.87 9.16 -13.92
CA ALA A 312 -1.74 10.50 -14.49
C ALA A 312 -1.08 10.50 -15.87
N VAL A 313 -0.08 9.65 -16.08
CA VAL A 313 0.71 9.58 -17.32
C VAL A 313 -0.01 8.79 -18.42
N GLY A 314 -0.78 7.74 -18.07
CA GLY A 314 -1.35 6.87 -19.10
C GLY A 314 -2.56 6.04 -18.67
N GLY A 315 -3.29 6.47 -17.65
CA GLY A 315 -4.48 5.74 -17.18
C GLY A 315 -4.15 4.29 -16.81
N GLU A 316 -4.99 3.36 -17.28
CA GLU A 316 -4.79 1.92 -17.07
C GLU A 316 -3.40 1.45 -17.56
N GLN A 317 -3.01 1.81 -18.78
CA GLN A 317 -1.74 1.39 -19.39
C GLN A 317 -0.53 1.99 -18.65
N GLY A 318 -0.68 3.19 -18.07
CA GLY A 318 0.34 3.78 -17.21
C GLY A 318 0.56 2.97 -15.93
N VAL A 319 -0.51 2.48 -15.29
CA VAL A 319 -0.40 1.59 -14.12
C VAL A 319 0.20 0.24 -14.50
N VAL A 320 -0.20 -0.36 -15.63
CA VAL A 320 0.40 -1.59 -16.15
C VAL A 320 1.91 -1.39 -16.36
N ARG A 321 2.33 -0.26 -16.94
CA ARG A 321 3.76 0.01 -17.16
C ARG A 321 4.51 0.18 -15.83
N VAL A 322 3.94 0.83 -14.83
CA VAL A 322 4.53 0.93 -13.48
C VAL A 322 4.77 -0.46 -12.88
N LEU A 323 3.79 -1.36 -12.95
CA LEU A 323 3.92 -2.73 -12.43
C LEU A 323 4.95 -3.53 -13.23
N ASN A 324 4.98 -3.40 -14.55
CA ASN A 324 5.95 -4.10 -15.40
C ASN A 324 7.39 -3.60 -15.20
N LEU A 325 7.61 -2.30 -14.98
CA LEU A 325 8.93 -1.79 -14.63
C LEU A 325 9.45 -2.40 -13.31
N LEU A 326 8.58 -2.54 -12.31
CA LEU A 326 8.96 -3.22 -11.08
C LEU A 326 9.24 -4.70 -11.32
N ARG A 327 8.42 -5.39 -12.13
CA ARG A 327 8.63 -6.80 -12.53
C ARG A 327 9.99 -6.98 -13.17
N GLU A 328 10.29 -6.20 -14.22
CA GLU A 328 11.56 -6.23 -14.94
C GLU A 328 12.76 -6.05 -14.00
N GLU A 329 12.69 -5.08 -13.09
CA GLU A 329 13.76 -4.81 -12.12
C GLU A 329 13.89 -5.90 -11.04
N ILE A 330 12.77 -6.54 -10.61
CA ILE A 330 12.78 -7.68 -9.70
C ILE A 330 13.48 -8.87 -10.39
N GLU A 331 13.09 -9.20 -11.61
CA GLU A 331 13.69 -10.28 -12.42
C GLU A 331 15.21 -10.10 -12.56
N ILE A 332 15.65 -8.91 -12.95
CA ILE A 332 17.07 -8.58 -13.07
C ILE A 332 17.79 -8.76 -11.73
N THR A 333 17.20 -8.27 -10.65
CA THR A 333 17.80 -8.36 -9.31
C THR A 333 17.89 -9.79 -8.85
N MET A 334 16.83 -10.58 -8.98
CA MET A 334 16.79 -12.00 -8.64
C MET A 334 17.84 -12.79 -9.42
N ALA A 335 17.89 -12.60 -10.73
CA ALA A 335 18.88 -13.26 -11.60
C ALA A 335 20.31 -12.94 -11.18
N LYS A 336 20.62 -11.65 -10.93
CA LYS A 336 21.96 -11.21 -10.49
C LYS A 336 22.32 -11.69 -9.09
N CYS A 337 21.34 -11.96 -8.23
CA CYS A 337 21.53 -12.54 -6.91
C CYS A 337 21.53 -14.07 -6.91
N GLY A 338 21.28 -14.74 -8.04
CA GLY A 338 21.19 -16.21 -8.13
C GLY A 338 19.97 -16.76 -7.38
N ARG A 339 18.83 -16.04 -7.43
CA ARG A 339 17.57 -16.40 -6.78
C ARG A 339 16.49 -16.67 -7.83
N PRO A 340 16.22 -17.94 -8.20
CA PRO A 340 15.30 -18.27 -9.30
C PRO A 340 13.81 -18.06 -8.95
N SER A 341 13.45 -17.99 -7.66
CA SER A 341 12.05 -17.79 -7.24
C SER A 341 11.95 -16.82 -6.06
N ILE A 342 10.76 -16.22 -5.84
CA ILE A 342 10.49 -15.42 -4.65
C ILE A 342 10.74 -16.24 -3.38
N SER A 343 10.33 -17.49 -3.35
CA SER A 343 10.55 -18.40 -2.21
C SER A 343 12.02 -18.73 -1.95
N SER A 344 12.91 -18.50 -2.91
CA SER A 344 14.35 -18.67 -2.74
C SER A 344 15.06 -17.45 -2.16
N ILE A 345 14.34 -16.34 -1.99
CA ILE A 345 14.89 -15.12 -1.39
C ILE A 345 14.77 -15.20 0.13
N ASP A 346 15.90 -15.14 0.81
CA ASP A 346 16.02 -15.12 2.26
C ASP A 346 17.06 -14.08 2.73
N SER A 347 17.27 -13.95 4.01
CA SER A 347 18.20 -12.98 4.61
C SER A 347 19.66 -13.13 4.13
N SER A 348 20.04 -14.30 3.58
CA SER A 348 21.37 -14.50 3.02
C SER A 348 21.61 -13.78 1.68
N ALA A 349 20.52 -13.27 1.05
CA ALA A 349 20.60 -12.50 -0.18
C ALA A 349 21.08 -11.06 0.03
N ILE A 350 21.07 -10.58 1.27
CA ILE A 350 21.45 -9.21 1.63
C ILE A 350 22.38 -9.18 2.82
N VAL A 351 22.99 -8.02 3.05
CA VAL A 351 23.81 -7.71 4.23
C VAL A 351 23.62 -6.24 4.59
N LYS A 352 23.72 -5.91 5.86
CA LYS A 352 23.72 -4.51 6.30
C LYS A 352 24.95 -3.80 5.72
N ALA A 353 24.72 -2.77 4.92
CA ALA A 353 25.78 -1.98 4.31
C ALA A 353 26.37 -1.05 5.37
N PRO A 354 27.70 -0.76 5.33
CA PRO A 354 28.27 0.35 6.08
C PRO A 354 27.53 1.65 5.72
N ALA A 355 27.49 2.59 6.65
CA ALA A 355 27.00 3.94 6.33
C ALA A 355 27.89 4.54 5.22
N LEU A 356 27.23 5.08 4.16
CA LEU A 356 27.89 5.79 3.07
C LEU A 356 28.35 7.16 3.53
#